data_e51bd406bc255f59b328e8e58b9781f3
#
_entry.id   e51bd406bc255f59b328e8e58b9781f3
#
_cell.length_a   1.000
_cell.length_b   1.000
_cell.length_c   1.000
_cell.angle_alpha   90.00
_cell.angle_beta   90.00
_cell.angle_gamma   90.00
#
_symmetry.space_group_name_H-M   'P 1'
#
loop_
_entity.id
_entity.type
_entity.pdbx_description
1 polymer ?
#
loop_
_entity_poly.entity_id
_entity_poly.type
_entity_poly.pdbx_seq_one_letter_code
_entity_poly.pdbx_strand_id
1 'polypeptide(L)'
;NELFFHKPLLHVSYGLPVKLFFPSRLIHSINRYFCTLYKEKFKRQNKMKEVRVRFAPSPTGPLHIGGVRTALYNYLFAKKNGGKMILRIEDTDQTRFVPGAEEYIIKSLDWCGIKFDESDIVGGAYGPYKQSNRKSLYKQYSDQLLEKGCAYIAFDTAEELDRYRKEAESKKETFIYNCQTRNHLRNSLTMSKEEVDKLLNEGAPYTVRFLIPENREIVMHDLIRGEVHVHSNTLDDKVLFKSDGMPTYHLANIVDDHLMKISHVIRGEEWLPSMPLHVMLYEAFGWEAPQFAHLPLLLKPDGNGKLSKRDGDRLGFPVFPMLWVDPKSGETSSGYKQSGYYPEAFINMLALLGWNPGTEQEIFTMDELVEAFALERCSKSGAKFNVEKAKWFNHEWMMRKSNDEVGADYKKWLKEEKNIETDLDFAIKVAGLVKDRVNFVKELWEQSFFFFEAPTSYDEVTVKKRWKDNSAETMKRVAEVIKGMQEMTVTNIDETLNNWITSNELNMGLVMNGLRLMLVGAGKGPHIGEIIELLGKEETLSRIEKGIQILG
;
A
#
# COMPACT_ATOMS: atom_id res chain seq x y z
N ASN A 1 -10.20 -51.07 -6.91
CA ASN A 1 -9.31 -50.76 -5.79
C ASN A 1 -10.15 -50.34 -4.60
N GLU A 2 -10.26 -51.29 -3.66
CA GLU A 2 -11.10 -51.23 -2.47
C GLU A 2 -10.50 -50.28 -1.44
N LEU A 3 -11.33 -49.40 -0.88
CA LEU A 3 -11.03 -48.59 0.29
C LEU A 3 -11.76 -49.20 1.50
N PHE A 4 -10.97 -49.74 2.43
CA PHE A 4 -11.41 -50.28 3.71
C PHE A 4 -12.00 -49.18 4.59
N PHE A 5 -13.30 -49.30 4.94
CA PHE A 5 -13.91 -48.53 6.01
C PHE A 5 -13.80 -49.31 7.32
N HIS A 6 -13.00 -48.82 8.26
CA HIS A 6 -13.05 -49.25 9.66
C HIS A 6 -14.30 -48.70 10.34
N LYS A 7 -15.12 -49.62 10.87
CA LYS A 7 -16.25 -49.32 11.75
C LYS A 7 -15.74 -48.98 13.15
N PRO A 8 -16.21 -47.92 13.82
CA PRO A 8 -15.96 -47.75 15.24
C PRO A 8 -16.93 -48.63 16.03
N LEU A 9 -16.41 -49.52 16.83
CA LEU A 9 -17.12 -50.30 17.86
C LEU A 9 -17.38 -49.40 19.08
N LEU A 10 -18.63 -49.07 19.36
CA LEU A 10 -19.05 -48.53 20.65
C LEU A 10 -19.21 -49.69 21.62
N HIS A 11 -18.33 -49.84 22.61
CA HIS A 11 -18.51 -50.70 23.75
C HIS A 11 -19.40 -49.99 24.78
N VAL A 12 -20.65 -50.48 24.94
CA VAL A 12 -21.46 -50.22 26.10
C VAL A 12 -21.64 -51.56 26.81
N SER A 13 -20.98 -51.73 27.97
CA SER A 13 -21.16 -52.87 28.86
C SER A 13 -22.36 -52.62 29.78
N TYR A 14 -23.48 -53.25 29.49
CA TYR A 14 -24.49 -53.73 30.47
C TYR A 14 -25.19 -54.95 29.88
N GLY A 15 -25.12 -56.06 30.64
CA GLY A 15 -25.63 -57.36 30.24
C GLY A 15 -27.15 -57.40 30.20
N LEU A 16 -27.62 -57.83 29.07
CA LEU A 16 -28.75 -58.75 28.79
C LEU A 16 -29.00 -58.71 27.27
N PRO A 17 -29.18 -59.85 26.56
CA PRO A 17 -29.37 -59.89 25.13
C PRO A 17 -30.83 -59.63 24.76
N VAL A 18 -31.17 -58.37 24.50
CA VAL A 18 -32.47 -58.08 23.82
C VAL A 18 -32.12 -57.81 22.33
N LYS A 19 -32.42 -58.82 21.49
CA LYS A 19 -32.40 -58.62 20.02
C LYS A 19 -33.62 -57.77 19.64
N LEU A 20 -33.44 -56.47 19.56
CA LEU A 20 -34.39 -55.56 18.92
C LEU A 20 -34.19 -55.61 17.40
N PHE A 21 -35.10 -56.33 16.71
CA PHE A 21 -35.23 -56.27 15.25
C PHE A 21 -35.93 -54.96 14.86
N PHE A 22 -35.19 -53.97 14.43
CA PHE A 22 -35.79 -52.82 13.77
C PHE A 22 -35.94 -53.10 12.26
N PRO A 23 -37.10 -52.78 11.66
CA PRO A 23 -37.28 -52.90 10.22
C PRO A 23 -36.27 -52.01 9.48
N SER A 24 -35.63 -52.54 8.45
CA SER A 24 -34.58 -51.84 7.66
C SER A 24 -34.99 -50.45 7.15
N ARG A 25 -36.28 -50.23 6.96
CA ARG A 25 -36.86 -48.93 6.61
C ARG A 25 -36.75 -47.87 7.72
N LEU A 26 -36.80 -48.28 8.99
CA LEU A 26 -36.70 -47.37 10.13
C LEU A 26 -35.25 -46.90 10.32
N ILE A 27 -34.29 -47.79 10.15
CA ILE A 27 -32.85 -47.47 10.21
C ILE A 27 -32.46 -46.49 9.07
N HIS A 28 -33.02 -46.67 7.88
CA HIS A 28 -32.79 -45.75 6.77
C HIS A 28 -33.39 -44.35 7.01
N SER A 29 -34.57 -44.24 7.61
CA SER A 29 -35.20 -42.96 7.94
C SER A 29 -34.46 -42.25 9.08
N ILE A 30 -34.02 -42.98 10.10
CA ILE A 30 -33.23 -42.45 11.22
C ILE A 30 -31.85 -41.95 10.73
N ASN A 31 -31.16 -42.74 9.91
CA ASN A 31 -29.89 -42.30 9.31
C ASN A 31 -30.05 -41.08 8.38
N ARG A 32 -31.13 -41.00 7.61
CA ARG A 32 -31.44 -39.82 6.78
C ARG A 32 -31.74 -38.60 7.62
N TYR A 33 -32.47 -38.75 8.71
CA TYR A 33 -32.78 -37.67 9.67
C TYR A 33 -31.54 -37.19 10.40
N PHE A 34 -30.67 -38.09 10.88
CA PHE A 34 -29.38 -37.73 11.47
C PHE A 34 -28.43 -37.10 10.46
N CYS A 35 -28.36 -37.59 9.22
CA CYS A 35 -27.57 -36.98 8.17
C CYS A 35 -28.07 -35.56 7.81
N THR A 36 -29.38 -35.34 7.83
CA THR A 36 -29.99 -34.04 7.58
C THR A 36 -29.72 -33.07 8.73
N LEU A 37 -29.93 -33.52 9.97
CA LEU A 37 -29.60 -32.75 11.18
C LEU A 37 -28.10 -32.44 11.29
N TYR A 38 -27.24 -33.40 10.95
CA TYR A 38 -25.79 -33.18 10.91
C TYR A 38 -25.40 -32.19 9.81
N LYS A 39 -26.00 -32.29 8.62
CA LYS A 39 -25.83 -31.35 7.53
C LYS A 39 -26.36 -29.94 7.87
N GLU A 40 -27.51 -29.87 8.56
CA GLU A 40 -28.05 -28.57 9.01
C GLU A 40 -27.24 -27.98 10.18
N LYS A 41 -26.80 -28.80 11.13
CA LYS A 41 -25.94 -28.39 12.22
C LYS A 41 -24.56 -27.97 11.69
N PHE A 42 -24.00 -28.70 10.70
CA PHE A 42 -22.77 -28.37 10.00
C PHE A 42 -22.95 -27.10 9.13
N LYS A 43 -24.10 -26.91 8.46
CA LYS A 43 -24.45 -25.67 7.77
C LYS A 43 -24.67 -24.49 8.72
N ARG A 44 -25.24 -24.72 9.91
CA ARG A 44 -25.39 -23.67 10.94
C ARG A 44 -24.07 -23.32 11.63
N GLN A 45 -23.18 -24.29 11.86
CA GLN A 45 -21.82 -24.04 12.36
C GLN A 45 -20.90 -23.45 11.30
N ASN A 46 -21.11 -23.75 10.01
CA ASN A 46 -20.38 -23.20 8.87
C ASN A 46 -21.13 -22.07 8.15
N LYS A 47 -22.02 -21.35 8.80
CA LYS A 47 -22.29 -19.97 8.38
C LYS A 47 -21.02 -19.21 8.71
N MET A 48 -20.05 -19.24 7.79
CA MET A 48 -18.82 -18.45 7.93
C MET A 48 -19.26 -17.05 8.29
N LYS A 49 -18.80 -16.55 9.45
CA LYS A 49 -19.04 -15.16 9.81
C LYS A 49 -18.57 -14.32 8.64
N GLU A 50 -19.36 -13.34 8.24
CA GLU A 50 -18.98 -12.40 7.19
C GLU A 50 -17.58 -11.89 7.47
N VAL A 51 -16.68 -11.96 6.49
CA VAL A 51 -15.35 -11.40 6.62
C VAL A 51 -15.47 -9.87 6.66
N ARG A 52 -15.05 -9.28 7.77
CA ARG A 52 -15.07 -7.84 7.99
C ARG A 52 -13.70 -7.41 8.47
N VAL A 53 -13.07 -6.55 7.72
CA VAL A 53 -11.76 -5.97 8.01
C VAL A 53 -11.86 -4.46 8.09
N ARG A 54 -10.83 -3.82 8.61
CA ARG A 54 -10.77 -2.37 8.67
C ARG A 54 -9.37 -1.84 8.36
N PHE A 55 -9.33 -0.74 7.63
CA PHE A 55 -8.21 0.17 7.66
C PHE A 55 -8.53 1.28 8.65
N ALA A 56 -7.66 1.48 9.64
CA ALA A 56 -7.95 2.32 10.80
C ALA A 56 -6.81 3.34 11.04
N PRO A 57 -6.62 4.31 10.13
CA PRO A 57 -5.55 5.28 10.23
C PRO A 57 -5.87 6.39 11.25
N SER A 58 -4.82 6.88 11.94
CA SER A 58 -4.89 8.12 12.70
C SER A 58 -4.50 9.30 11.82
N PRO A 59 -5.26 10.41 11.80
CA PRO A 59 -5.01 11.58 10.95
C PRO A 59 -3.91 12.48 11.54
N THR A 60 -2.72 11.93 11.75
CA THR A 60 -1.57 12.61 12.38
C THR A 60 -0.51 13.06 11.38
N GLY A 61 -0.83 13.02 10.09
CA GLY A 61 0.01 13.40 8.97
C GLY A 61 -0.34 12.63 7.68
N PRO A 62 0.48 12.77 6.63
CA PRO A 62 0.23 12.12 5.35
C PRO A 62 0.35 10.60 5.44
N LEU A 63 -0.45 9.91 4.65
CA LEU A 63 -0.43 8.46 4.56
C LEU A 63 0.87 7.97 3.90
N HIS A 64 1.68 7.22 4.64
CA HIS A 64 2.89 6.60 4.13
C HIS A 64 2.59 5.34 3.29
N ILE A 65 3.47 4.97 2.34
CA ILE A 65 3.30 3.76 1.51
C ILE A 65 3.06 2.48 2.32
N GLY A 66 3.61 2.37 3.52
CA GLY A 66 3.33 1.26 4.44
C GLY A 66 1.86 1.20 4.88
N GLY A 67 1.24 2.37 5.10
CA GLY A 67 -0.19 2.47 5.38
C GLY A 67 -1.04 2.10 4.16
N VAL A 68 -0.66 2.57 2.96
CA VAL A 68 -1.33 2.16 1.70
C VAL A 68 -1.27 0.65 1.51
N ARG A 69 -0.09 0.03 1.73
CA ARG A 69 0.05 -1.43 1.63
C ARG A 69 -0.87 -2.15 2.63
N THR A 70 -0.96 -1.65 3.87
CA THR A 70 -1.86 -2.22 4.87
C THR A 70 -3.32 -2.11 4.42
N ALA A 71 -3.73 -0.96 3.88
CA ALA A 71 -5.06 -0.79 3.30
C ALA A 71 -5.30 -1.74 2.13
N LEU A 72 -4.33 -1.87 1.22
CA LEU A 72 -4.40 -2.79 0.08
C LEU A 72 -4.61 -4.24 0.51
N TYR A 73 -3.83 -4.74 1.48
CA TYR A 73 -3.96 -6.13 1.92
C TYR A 73 -5.29 -6.41 2.61
N ASN A 74 -5.83 -5.44 3.38
CA ASN A 74 -7.19 -5.52 3.90
C ASN A 74 -8.22 -5.57 2.76
N TYR A 75 -8.06 -4.72 1.74
CA TYR A 75 -8.93 -4.68 0.57
C TYR A 75 -8.93 -6.01 -0.19
N LEU A 76 -7.74 -6.51 -0.53
CA LEU A 76 -7.58 -7.77 -1.27
C LEU A 76 -8.18 -8.95 -0.49
N PHE A 77 -7.92 -9.02 0.82
CA PHE A 77 -8.46 -10.07 1.67
C PHE A 77 -9.98 -10.00 1.77
N ALA A 78 -10.55 -8.82 1.98
CA ALA A 78 -12.00 -8.63 2.04
C ALA A 78 -12.67 -9.03 0.72
N LYS A 79 -12.19 -8.49 -0.40
CA LYS A 79 -12.80 -8.75 -1.72
C LYS A 79 -12.71 -10.22 -2.12
N LYS A 80 -11.57 -10.87 -1.91
CA LYS A 80 -11.41 -12.31 -2.17
C LYS A 80 -12.42 -13.17 -1.41
N ASN A 81 -12.74 -12.79 -0.18
CA ASN A 81 -13.63 -13.55 0.67
C ASN A 81 -15.10 -13.07 0.60
N GLY A 82 -15.44 -12.19 -0.34
CA GLY A 82 -16.80 -11.62 -0.45
C GLY A 82 -17.22 -10.82 0.78
N GLY A 83 -16.25 -10.29 1.52
CA GLY A 83 -16.44 -9.57 2.78
C GLY A 83 -16.51 -8.07 2.61
N LYS A 84 -16.42 -7.35 3.74
CA LYS A 84 -16.51 -5.89 3.86
C LYS A 84 -15.21 -5.28 4.32
N MET A 85 -14.83 -4.15 3.71
CA MET A 85 -13.74 -3.31 4.16
C MET A 85 -14.26 -1.99 4.72
N ILE A 86 -13.89 -1.68 5.95
CA ILE A 86 -14.31 -0.49 6.69
C ILE A 86 -13.14 0.51 6.74
N LEU A 87 -13.41 1.81 6.51
CA LEU A 87 -12.51 2.89 6.90
C LEU A 87 -12.97 3.46 8.24
N ARG A 88 -12.12 3.36 9.26
CA ARG A 88 -12.34 3.96 10.58
C ARG A 88 -11.24 4.98 10.88
N ILE A 89 -11.61 6.23 11.13
CA ILE A 89 -10.65 7.27 11.51
C ILE A 89 -10.43 7.22 13.02
N GLU A 90 -9.18 6.94 13.42
CA GLU A 90 -8.78 6.84 14.84
C GLU A 90 -8.13 8.15 15.30
N ASP A 91 -8.96 9.10 15.68
CA ASP A 91 -8.61 10.47 16.08
C ASP A 91 -8.78 10.71 17.60
N THR A 92 -8.60 9.69 18.43
CA THR A 92 -8.68 9.81 19.90
C THR A 92 -7.57 10.68 20.51
N ASP A 93 -6.47 10.89 19.78
CA ASP A 93 -5.39 11.79 20.18
C ASP A 93 -5.48 13.11 19.40
N GLN A 94 -6.25 14.03 19.95
CA GLN A 94 -6.48 15.36 19.37
C GLN A 94 -5.22 16.25 19.39
N THR A 95 -4.22 15.94 20.22
CA THR A 95 -2.98 16.74 20.29
C THR A 95 -2.10 16.52 19.07
N ARG A 96 -2.20 15.35 18.44
CA ARG A 96 -1.47 14.99 17.22
C ARG A 96 -2.27 15.15 15.94
N PHE A 97 -3.49 15.64 16.02
CA PHE A 97 -4.31 15.89 14.83
C PHE A 97 -3.64 16.89 13.88
N VAL A 98 -3.62 16.55 12.59
CA VAL A 98 -3.08 17.41 11.53
C VAL A 98 -4.19 17.75 10.55
N PRO A 99 -4.53 19.03 10.38
CA PRO A 99 -5.53 19.47 9.42
C PRO A 99 -5.22 18.98 8.00
N GLY A 100 -6.25 18.49 7.29
CA GLY A 100 -6.10 17.98 5.93
C GLY A 100 -5.60 16.53 5.82
N ALA A 101 -5.09 15.92 6.92
CA ALA A 101 -4.57 14.55 6.88
C ALA A 101 -5.65 13.51 6.58
N GLU A 102 -6.86 13.68 7.12
CA GLU A 102 -8.00 12.79 6.85
C GLU A 102 -8.39 12.83 5.35
N GLU A 103 -8.55 14.02 4.80
CA GLU A 103 -8.85 14.20 3.37
C GLU A 103 -7.75 13.64 2.47
N TYR A 104 -6.49 13.84 2.87
CA TYR A 104 -5.34 13.28 2.16
C TYR A 104 -5.36 11.74 2.15
N ILE A 105 -5.67 11.10 3.29
CA ILE A 105 -5.81 9.64 3.39
C ILE A 105 -6.86 9.15 2.40
N ILE A 106 -8.04 9.77 2.39
CA ILE A 106 -9.16 9.38 1.53
C ILE A 106 -8.80 9.53 0.05
N LYS A 107 -8.27 10.68 -0.36
CA LYS A 107 -7.85 10.95 -1.75
C LYS A 107 -6.73 10.01 -2.21
N SER A 108 -5.78 9.71 -1.31
CA SER A 108 -4.69 8.78 -1.61
C SER A 108 -5.20 7.37 -1.90
N LEU A 109 -6.14 6.88 -1.11
CA LEU A 109 -6.70 5.54 -1.28
C LEU A 109 -7.63 5.47 -2.50
N ASP A 110 -8.36 6.55 -2.79
CA ASP A 110 -9.18 6.66 -4.00
C ASP A 110 -8.30 6.63 -5.26
N TRP A 111 -7.19 7.40 -5.29
CA TRP A 111 -6.20 7.33 -6.37
C TRP A 111 -5.63 5.91 -6.57
N CYS A 112 -5.47 5.15 -5.49
CA CYS A 112 -5.04 3.76 -5.51
C CYS A 112 -6.14 2.77 -5.94
N GLY A 113 -7.37 3.22 -6.20
CA GLY A 113 -8.51 2.35 -6.51
C GLY A 113 -9.01 1.51 -5.32
N ILE A 114 -8.60 1.85 -4.08
CA ILE A 114 -9.01 1.15 -2.86
C ILE A 114 -10.31 1.79 -2.36
N LYS A 115 -11.42 1.04 -2.47
CA LYS A 115 -12.76 1.49 -2.08
C LYS A 115 -13.22 0.81 -0.80
N PHE A 116 -13.95 1.55 0.02
CA PHE A 116 -14.53 1.05 1.26
C PHE A 116 -16.00 0.69 1.07
N ASP A 117 -16.44 -0.34 1.80
CA ASP A 117 -17.85 -0.73 1.86
C ASP A 117 -18.60 0.06 2.94
N GLU A 118 -17.88 0.53 3.99
CA GLU A 118 -18.42 1.32 5.08
C GLU A 118 -17.41 2.39 5.54
N SER A 119 -17.90 3.62 5.76
CA SER A 119 -17.14 4.77 6.29
C SER A 119 -18.10 5.90 6.63
N ASP A 120 -17.62 7.01 7.22
CA ASP A 120 -18.45 8.21 7.40
C ASP A 120 -18.89 8.84 6.06
N ILE A 121 -18.19 8.55 4.95
CA ILE A 121 -18.57 9.06 3.61
C ILE A 121 -19.59 8.15 2.94
N VAL A 122 -19.36 6.84 2.97
CA VAL A 122 -20.20 5.84 2.29
C VAL A 122 -21.43 5.49 3.13
N GLY A 123 -21.35 5.70 4.44
CA GLY A 123 -22.32 5.21 5.41
C GLY A 123 -22.06 3.76 5.81
N GLY A 124 -23.03 3.12 6.45
CA GLY A 124 -22.98 1.74 6.89
C GLY A 124 -23.78 1.50 8.17
N ALA A 125 -23.87 0.22 8.58
CA ALA A 125 -24.74 -0.18 9.69
C ALA A 125 -24.17 0.11 11.10
N TYR A 126 -22.86 0.40 11.21
CA TYR A 126 -22.15 0.48 12.48
C TYR A 126 -21.52 1.85 12.76
N GLY A 127 -21.92 2.87 12.01
CA GLY A 127 -21.43 4.24 12.19
C GLY A 127 -21.78 4.84 13.55
N PRO A 128 -21.19 5.99 13.88
CA PRO A 128 -20.18 6.71 13.09
C PRO A 128 -18.84 5.98 13.04
N TYR A 129 -18.03 6.23 11.98
CA TYR A 129 -16.75 5.55 11.76
C TYR A 129 -15.54 6.41 12.15
N LYS A 130 -15.77 7.54 12.81
CA LYS A 130 -14.76 8.41 13.40
C LYS A 130 -14.83 8.33 14.92
N GLN A 131 -13.71 8.02 15.56
CA GLN A 131 -13.69 7.71 17.00
C GLN A 131 -14.08 8.90 17.88
N SER A 132 -13.72 10.13 17.52
CA SER A 132 -14.15 11.32 18.25
C SER A 132 -15.68 11.47 18.33
N ASN A 133 -16.42 11.02 17.31
CA ASN A 133 -17.87 11.01 17.27
C ASN A 133 -18.51 9.89 18.13
N ARG A 134 -17.68 8.98 18.66
CA ARG A 134 -18.10 7.83 19.48
C ARG A 134 -17.74 7.99 20.96
N LYS A 135 -17.23 9.15 21.37
CA LYS A 135 -16.71 9.42 22.72
C LYS A 135 -17.63 8.93 23.84
N SER A 136 -18.94 9.14 23.72
CA SER A 136 -19.93 8.74 24.74
C SER A 136 -20.02 7.23 24.96
N LEU A 137 -19.61 6.41 24.00
CA LEU A 137 -19.66 4.94 24.10
C LEU A 137 -18.54 4.37 24.98
N TYR A 138 -17.37 4.99 25.00
CA TYR A 138 -16.18 4.34 25.58
C TYR A 138 -16.18 4.30 27.09
N LYS A 139 -16.80 5.32 27.76
CA LYS A 139 -16.87 5.36 29.20
C LYS A 139 -17.55 4.15 29.79
N GLN A 140 -18.69 3.74 29.24
CA GLN A 140 -19.45 2.57 29.75
C GLN A 140 -18.62 1.26 29.69
N TYR A 141 -17.74 1.12 28.69
CA TYR A 141 -16.86 -0.07 28.61
C TYR A 141 -15.68 0.02 29.57
N SER A 142 -15.18 1.22 29.85
CA SER A 142 -14.21 1.45 30.92
C SER A 142 -14.83 1.08 32.28
N ASP A 143 -16.06 1.54 32.54
CA ASP A 143 -16.78 1.26 33.79
C ASP A 143 -17.06 -0.25 33.96
N GLN A 144 -17.44 -0.95 32.88
CA GLN A 144 -17.62 -2.42 32.89
C GLN A 144 -16.33 -3.17 33.29
N LEU A 145 -15.16 -2.71 32.87
CA LEU A 145 -13.88 -3.32 33.27
C LEU A 145 -13.56 -3.06 34.75
N LEU A 146 -13.91 -1.89 35.27
CA LEU A 146 -13.80 -1.57 36.69
C LEU A 146 -14.73 -2.46 37.53
N GLU A 147 -16.01 -2.58 37.14
CA GLU A 147 -17.00 -3.43 37.83
C GLU A 147 -16.59 -4.91 37.84
N LYS A 148 -15.95 -5.40 36.78
CA LYS A 148 -15.43 -6.77 36.68
C LYS A 148 -14.10 -6.98 37.41
N GLY A 149 -13.51 -5.93 37.98
CA GLY A 149 -12.20 -6.01 38.62
C GLY A 149 -11.04 -6.27 37.65
N CYS A 150 -11.26 -6.02 36.35
CA CYS A 150 -10.23 -6.16 35.30
C CYS A 150 -9.49 -4.84 35.02
N ALA A 151 -9.91 -3.76 35.65
CA ALA A 151 -9.28 -2.45 35.58
C ALA A 151 -9.33 -1.76 36.95
N TYR A 152 -8.56 -0.71 37.11
CA TYR A 152 -8.50 0.07 38.35
C TYR A 152 -8.27 1.56 38.07
N ILE A 153 -8.60 2.40 39.02
CA ILE A 153 -8.44 3.85 38.96
C ILE A 153 -7.05 4.22 39.46
N ALA A 154 -6.34 5.05 38.71
CA ALA A 154 -5.02 5.58 39.10
C ALA A 154 -5.05 7.11 39.16
N PHE A 155 -4.53 7.67 40.25
CA PHE A 155 -4.49 9.09 40.54
C PHE A 155 -3.08 9.70 40.43
N ASP A 156 -2.10 8.91 39.97
CA ASP A 156 -0.74 9.42 39.78
C ASP A 156 -0.75 10.52 38.70
N THR A 157 -0.12 11.65 39.00
CA THR A 157 0.02 12.76 38.05
C THR A 157 1.12 12.48 37.02
N ALA A 158 1.14 13.26 35.95
CA ALA A 158 2.19 13.17 34.95
C ALA A 158 3.58 13.47 35.56
N GLU A 159 3.65 14.45 36.44
CA GLU A 159 4.87 14.87 37.14
C GLU A 159 5.39 13.77 38.09
N GLU A 160 4.48 13.10 38.82
CA GLU A 160 4.84 11.96 39.69
C GLU A 160 5.41 10.81 38.87
N LEU A 161 4.74 10.44 37.76
CA LEU A 161 5.21 9.38 36.87
C LEU A 161 6.55 9.75 36.21
N ASP A 162 6.76 11.01 35.83
CA ASP A 162 8.03 11.47 35.27
C ASP A 162 9.16 11.39 36.29
N ARG A 163 8.90 11.70 37.56
CA ARG A 163 9.85 11.51 38.64
C ARG A 163 10.27 10.04 38.78
N TYR A 164 9.33 9.10 38.79
CA TYR A 164 9.64 7.67 38.86
C TYR A 164 10.46 7.20 37.67
N ARG A 165 10.18 7.72 36.46
CA ARG A 165 10.98 7.42 35.25
C ARG A 165 12.42 7.90 35.41
N LYS A 166 12.62 9.13 35.84
CA LYS A 166 13.96 9.71 36.07
C LYS A 166 14.74 8.97 37.17
N GLU A 167 14.06 8.57 38.25
CA GLU A 167 14.68 7.77 39.31
C GLU A 167 15.15 6.40 38.80
N ALA A 168 14.33 5.71 38.00
CA ALA A 168 14.71 4.44 37.38
C ALA A 168 15.87 4.62 36.39
N GLU A 169 15.80 5.65 35.53
CA GLU A 169 16.85 5.96 34.57
C GLU A 169 18.20 6.23 35.23
N SER A 170 18.19 6.93 36.37
CA SER A 170 19.41 7.16 37.17
C SER A 170 20.09 5.89 37.65
N LYS A 171 19.29 4.80 37.79
CA LYS A 171 19.74 3.45 38.16
C LYS A 171 19.98 2.57 36.94
N LYS A 172 19.86 3.10 35.71
CA LYS A 172 19.91 2.36 34.43
C LYS A 172 18.80 1.29 34.30
N GLU A 173 17.66 1.55 34.93
CA GLU A 173 16.46 0.72 34.87
C GLU A 173 15.37 1.43 34.05
N THR A 174 14.37 0.68 33.60
CA THR A 174 13.18 1.24 32.92
C THR A 174 11.99 1.16 33.86
N PHE A 175 11.36 2.30 34.16
CA PHE A 175 10.12 2.31 34.90
C PHE A 175 8.98 1.78 34.05
N ILE A 176 8.31 0.74 34.52
CA ILE A 176 7.10 0.17 33.91
C ILE A 176 6.00 0.19 35.00
N TYR A 177 4.83 0.72 34.66
CA TYR A 177 3.66 0.66 35.55
C TYR A 177 3.02 -0.76 35.41
N ASN A 178 3.43 -1.70 36.27
CA ASN A 178 3.04 -3.11 36.17
C ASN A 178 2.80 -3.75 37.57
N CYS A 179 2.68 -5.06 37.59
CA CYS A 179 2.47 -5.82 38.83
C CYS A 179 3.51 -5.58 39.93
N GLN A 180 4.73 -5.21 39.59
CA GLN A 180 5.80 -4.93 40.57
C GLN A 180 5.71 -3.53 41.13
N THR A 181 5.34 -2.54 40.31
CA THR A 181 5.38 -1.11 40.69
C THR A 181 4.04 -0.58 41.16
N ARG A 182 2.90 -1.09 40.64
CA ARG A 182 1.54 -0.57 40.96
C ARG A 182 1.22 -0.57 42.46
N ASN A 183 1.80 -1.50 43.23
CA ASN A 183 1.57 -1.61 44.67
C ASN A 183 2.24 -0.49 45.50
N HIS A 184 3.07 0.34 44.85
CA HIS A 184 3.74 1.49 45.47
C HIS A 184 3.26 2.82 44.88
N LEU A 185 2.24 2.78 44.04
CA LEU A 185 1.71 3.93 43.31
C LEU A 185 0.31 4.29 43.82
N ARG A 186 -0.14 5.47 43.44
CA ARG A 186 -1.36 6.08 43.95
C ARG A 186 -2.58 5.66 43.16
N ASN A 187 -3.17 4.54 43.53
CA ASN A 187 -4.28 3.94 42.79
C ASN A 187 -5.29 3.22 43.71
N SER A 188 -6.44 2.83 43.18
CA SER A 188 -7.53 2.21 43.92
C SER A 188 -7.23 0.78 44.43
N LEU A 189 -6.08 0.19 44.11
CA LEU A 189 -5.63 -1.08 44.66
C LEU A 189 -4.83 -0.87 45.96
N THR A 190 -4.23 0.32 46.17
CA THR A 190 -3.36 0.66 47.30
C THR A 190 -4.01 1.61 48.28
N MET A 191 -5.05 2.33 47.88
CA MET A 191 -5.78 3.29 48.68
C MET A 191 -7.03 2.67 49.33
N SER A 192 -7.48 3.22 50.45
CA SER A 192 -8.76 2.82 51.03
C SER A 192 -9.94 3.26 50.15
N LYS A 193 -11.05 2.56 50.23
CA LYS A 193 -12.25 2.89 49.47
C LYS A 193 -12.73 4.32 49.76
N GLU A 194 -12.66 4.72 51.04
CA GLU A 194 -13.07 6.05 51.49
C GLU A 194 -12.23 7.16 50.88
N GLU A 195 -10.92 6.94 50.73
CA GLU A 195 -10.00 7.89 50.07
C GLU A 195 -10.28 7.99 48.59
N VAL A 196 -10.52 6.84 47.91
CA VAL A 196 -10.88 6.80 46.49
C VAL A 196 -12.19 7.55 46.26
N ASP A 197 -13.24 7.22 47.03
CA ASP A 197 -14.56 7.86 46.91
C ASP A 197 -14.48 9.36 47.19
N LYS A 198 -13.69 9.78 48.14
CA LYS A 198 -13.43 11.19 48.42
C LYS A 198 -12.83 11.91 47.22
N LEU A 199 -11.76 11.37 46.64
CA LEU A 199 -11.09 11.97 45.49
C LEU A 199 -12.03 12.06 44.28
N LEU A 200 -12.83 11.02 44.03
CA LEU A 200 -13.79 11.01 42.93
C LEU A 200 -14.91 12.05 43.13
N ASN A 201 -15.40 12.21 44.39
CA ASN A 201 -16.42 13.21 44.71
C ASN A 201 -15.88 14.65 44.66
N GLU A 202 -14.60 14.84 44.94
CA GLU A 202 -13.90 16.12 44.78
C GLU A 202 -13.54 16.44 43.31
N GLY A 203 -13.80 15.51 42.39
CA GLY A 203 -13.51 15.70 40.97
C GLY A 203 -12.02 15.61 40.63
N ALA A 204 -11.23 14.91 41.44
CA ALA A 204 -9.81 14.73 41.17
C ALA A 204 -9.58 14.03 39.83
N PRO A 205 -8.63 14.49 39.01
CA PRO A 205 -8.33 13.84 37.73
C PRO A 205 -7.79 12.42 37.96
N TYR A 206 -8.28 11.48 37.18
CA TYR A 206 -7.83 10.09 37.25
C TYR A 206 -7.72 9.46 35.86
N THR A 207 -7.01 8.36 35.79
CA THR A 207 -6.99 7.47 34.61
C THR A 207 -7.48 6.09 35.00
N VAL A 208 -8.03 5.34 34.04
CA VAL A 208 -8.36 3.91 34.22
C VAL A 208 -7.29 3.09 33.54
N ARG A 209 -6.68 2.17 34.30
CA ARG A 209 -5.65 1.24 33.81
C ARG A 209 -6.17 -0.18 33.78
N PHE A 210 -5.73 -0.95 32.78
CA PHE A 210 -6.00 -2.38 32.73
C PHE A 210 -5.18 -3.10 33.81
N LEU A 211 -5.83 -3.99 34.57
CA LEU A 211 -5.16 -4.80 35.58
C LEU A 211 -4.58 -6.05 34.93
N ILE A 212 -3.31 -6.02 34.57
CA ILE A 212 -2.61 -7.17 34.01
C ILE A 212 -2.49 -8.28 35.07
N PRO A 213 -2.98 -9.51 34.78
CA PRO A 213 -2.82 -10.66 35.68
C PRO A 213 -1.34 -11.00 35.87
N GLU A 214 -0.97 -11.34 37.11
CA GLU A 214 0.40 -11.75 37.43
C GLU A 214 0.68 -13.20 37.02
N ASN A 215 1.94 -13.48 36.70
CA ASN A 215 2.47 -14.82 36.47
C ASN A 215 1.67 -15.67 35.46
N ARG A 216 1.17 -15.03 34.41
CA ARG A 216 0.39 -15.69 33.35
C ARG A 216 1.18 -15.74 32.05
N GLU A 217 1.27 -16.91 31.45
CA GLU A 217 1.70 -17.08 30.05
C GLU A 217 0.51 -16.76 29.14
N ILE A 218 0.70 -15.84 28.22
CA ILE A 218 -0.29 -15.43 27.22
C ILE A 218 0.13 -16.02 25.89
N VAL A 219 -0.64 -17.02 25.43
CA VAL A 219 -0.42 -17.68 24.14
C VAL A 219 -1.43 -17.14 23.15
N MET A 220 -0.95 -16.66 22.03
CA MET A 220 -1.75 -16.01 20.98
C MET A 220 -1.40 -16.61 19.63
N HIS A 221 -2.35 -16.63 18.71
CA HIS A 221 -2.15 -17.10 17.36
C HIS A 221 -2.29 -15.93 16.36
N ASP A 222 -1.25 -15.71 15.56
CA ASP A 222 -1.24 -14.75 14.47
C ASP A 222 -1.16 -15.48 13.12
N LEU A 223 -2.02 -15.09 12.16
CA LEU A 223 -2.12 -15.78 10.87
C LEU A 223 -0.82 -15.75 10.04
N ILE A 224 0.05 -14.76 10.29
CA ILE A 224 1.33 -14.61 9.57
C ILE A 224 2.49 -15.08 10.45
N ARG A 225 2.51 -14.65 11.72
CA ARG A 225 3.63 -14.92 12.64
C ARG A 225 3.59 -16.31 13.23
N GLY A 226 2.40 -16.92 13.29
CA GLY A 226 2.15 -18.17 13.99
C GLY A 226 1.89 -17.95 15.47
N GLU A 227 2.34 -18.87 16.30
CA GLU A 227 2.16 -18.81 17.75
C GLU A 227 3.11 -17.78 18.37
N VAL A 228 2.57 -16.90 19.23
CA VAL A 228 3.28 -15.84 19.92
C VAL A 228 3.07 -15.99 21.41
N HIS A 229 4.14 -16.06 22.18
CA HIS A 229 4.15 -16.23 23.63
C HIS A 229 4.65 -14.99 24.32
N VAL A 230 3.93 -14.50 25.34
CA VAL A 230 4.33 -13.36 26.14
C VAL A 230 4.00 -13.61 27.61
N HIS A 231 4.95 -13.38 28.50
CA HIS A 231 4.73 -13.48 29.94
C HIS A 231 4.15 -12.16 30.48
N SER A 232 3.04 -12.22 31.20
CA SER A 232 2.27 -11.05 31.66
C SER A 232 3.08 -10.07 32.52
N ASN A 233 4.03 -10.54 33.30
CA ASN A 233 4.86 -9.67 34.16
C ASN A 233 5.77 -8.70 33.36
N THR A 234 5.95 -8.90 32.06
CA THR A 234 6.69 -8.00 31.18
C THR A 234 5.83 -6.86 30.63
N LEU A 235 4.52 -6.93 30.84
CA LEU A 235 3.57 -5.98 30.29
C LEU A 235 3.30 -4.82 31.24
N ASP A 236 2.94 -3.67 30.67
CA ASP A 236 2.55 -2.44 31.34
C ASP A 236 1.03 -2.42 31.52
N ASP A 237 0.56 -2.07 32.72
CA ASP A 237 -0.86 -1.77 33.02
C ASP A 237 -1.27 -0.50 32.25
N LYS A 238 -1.52 -0.65 30.95
CA LYS A 238 -1.80 0.47 30.04
C LYS A 238 -3.02 1.26 30.48
N VAL A 239 -2.92 2.59 30.32
CA VAL A 239 -4.08 3.46 30.45
C VAL A 239 -5.08 3.11 29.36
N LEU A 240 -6.32 2.86 29.74
CA LEU A 240 -7.46 2.58 28.86
C LEU A 240 -8.31 3.83 28.64
N PHE A 241 -8.52 4.62 29.74
CA PHE A 241 -9.35 5.81 29.72
C PHE A 241 -8.61 6.96 30.41
N LYS A 242 -8.54 8.10 29.72
CA LYS A 242 -7.76 9.28 30.13
C LYS A 242 -8.59 10.22 31.00
N SER A 243 -7.92 11.08 31.75
CA SER A 243 -8.54 12.12 32.59
C SER A 243 -9.32 13.18 31.78
N ASP A 244 -9.03 13.35 30.50
CA ASP A 244 -9.78 14.24 29.58
C ASP A 244 -11.12 13.64 29.10
N GLY A 245 -11.45 12.43 29.56
CA GLY A 245 -12.67 11.72 29.18
C GLY A 245 -12.60 11.05 27.80
N MET A 246 -11.41 10.87 27.25
CA MET A 246 -11.17 10.14 26.02
C MET A 246 -10.56 8.76 26.29
N PRO A 247 -10.92 7.74 25.52
CA PRO A 247 -10.21 6.45 25.59
C PRO A 247 -8.81 6.60 25.00
N THR A 248 -7.93 5.68 25.40
CA THR A 248 -6.72 5.45 24.62
C THR A 248 -7.03 4.58 23.41
N TYR A 249 -6.06 4.50 22.48
CA TYR A 249 -6.11 3.59 21.34
C TYR A 249 -6.54 2.17 21.73
N HIS A 250 -5.99 1.64 22.83
CA HIS A 250 -6.25 0.25 23.22
C HIS A 250 -7.72 -0.04 23.50
N LEU A 251 -8.39 0.80 24.29
CA LEU A 251 -9.82 0.62 24.59
C LEU A 251 -10.68 0.92 23.34
N ALA A 252 -10.44 2.05 22.67
CA ALA A 252 -11.23 2.46 21.54
C ALA A 252 -11.19 1.42 20.40
N ASN A 253 -10.01 0.90 20.07
CA ASN A 253 -9.81 -0.10 19.04
C ASN A 253 -10.61 -1.38 19.31
N ILE A 254 -10.52 -1.94 20.52
CA ILE A 254 -11.21 -3.18 20.91
C ILE A 254 -12.72 -3.01 20.90
N VAL A 255 -13.22 -1.91 21.48
CA VAL A 255 -14.66 -1.62 21.53
C VAL A 255 -15.23 -1.47 20.11
N ASP A 256 -14.54 -0.71 19.26
CA ASP A 256 -15.00 -0.49 17.88
C ASP A 256 -14.89 -1.74 17.02
N ASP A 257 -13.82 -2.51 17.12
CA ASP A 257 -13.68 -3.78 16.41
C ASP A 257 -14.82 -4.75 16.80
N HIS A 258 -15.18 -4.82 18.10
CA HIS A 258 -16.30 -5.62 18.56
C HIS A 258 -17.65 -5.12 18.03
N LEU A 259 -17.94 -3.83 18.17
CA LEU A 259 -19.21 -3.22 17.76
C LEU A 259 -19.40 -3.23 16.24
N MET A 260 -18.32 -3.04 15.47
CA MET A 260 -18.32 -3.09 14.01
C MET A 260 -18.20 -4.51 13.45
N LYS A 261 -18.17 -5.53 14.35
CA LYS A 261 -18.11 -6.96 13.99
C LYS A 261 -16.89 -7.31 13.14
N ILE A 262 -15.75 -6.72 13.45
CA ILE A 262 -14.50 -7.01 12.77
C ILE A 262 -14.12 -8.48 13.03
N SER A 263 -13.89 -9.22 11.97
CA SER A 263 -13.52 -10.64 12.01
C SER A 263 -12.01 -10.85 11.94
N HIS A 264 -11.29 -9.96 11.24
CA HIS A 264 -9.84 -10.03 11.06
C HIS A 264 -9.21 -8.65 11.25
N VAL A 265 -8.14 -8.60 12.02
CA VAL A 265 -7.32 -7.42 12.28
C VAL A 265 -6.00 -7.57 11.54
N ILE A 266 -5.94 -7.02 10.31
CA ILE A 266 -4.74 -7.01 9.47
C ILE A 266 -4.08 -5.63 9.64
N ARG A 267 -2.85 -5.59 10.21
CA ARG A 267 -2.14 -4.34 10.52
C ARG A 267 -0.62 -4.54 10.49
N GLY A 268 0.16 -3.46 10.56
CA GLY A 268 1.62 -3.53 10.61
C GLY A 268 2.16 -4.19 11.88
N GLU A 269 3.30 -4.84 11.80
CA GLU A 269 3.94 -5.55 12.94
C GLU A 269 4.39 -4.62 14.08
N GLU A 270 4.45 -3.31 13.85
CA GLU A 270 4.68 -2.32 14.90
C GLU A 270 3.61 -2.37 16.00
N TRP A 271 2.45 -2.95 15.70
CA TRP A 271 1.35 -3.16 16.63
C TRP A 271 1.34 -4.55 17.31
N LEU A 272 2.27 -5.44 16.94
CA LEU A 272 2.38 -6.77 17.56
C LEU A 272 2.57 -6.70 19.08
N PRO A 273 3.36 -5.75 19.65
CA PRO A 273 3.48 -5.60 21.11
C PRO A 273 2.17 -5.25 21.83
N SER A 274 1.15 -4.75 21.12
CA SER A 274 -0.17 -4.46 21.69
C SER A 274 -1.11 -5.68 21.67
N MET A 275 -0.78 -6.74 20.95
CA MET A 275 -1.64 -7.92 20.80
C MET A 275 -1.95 -8.60 22.14
N PRO A 276 -1.00 -8.81 23.07
CA PRO A 276 -1.27 -9.42 24.37
C PRO A 276 -2.35 -8.68 25.15
N LEU A 277 -2.24 -7.35 25.24
CA LEU A 277 -3.23 -6.51 25.92
C LEU A 277 -4.59 -6.60 25.23
N HIS A 278 -4.62 -6.59 23.88
CA HIS A 278 -5.87 -6.66 23.15
C HIS A 278 -6.58 -8.00 23.36
N VAL A 279 -5.86 -9.12 23.34
CA VAL A 279 -6.45 -10.45 23.64
C VAL A 279 -7.00 -10.50 25.05
N MET A 280 -6.26 -10.00 26.05
CA MET A 280 -6.75 -9.95 27.43
C MET A 280 -7.97 -9.03 27.60
N LEU A 281 -8.07 -7.94 26.85
CA LEU A 281 -9.26 -7.08 26.84
C LEU A 281 -10.49 -7.81 26.29
N TYR A 282 -10.35 -8.57 25.19
CA TYR A 282 -11.44 -9.40 24.68
C TYR A 282 -11.88 -10.44 25.71
N GLU A 283 -10.93 -11.09 26.39
CA GLU A 283 -11.21 -12.04 27.48
C GLU A 283 -11.96 -11.36 28.65
N ALA A 284 -11.47 -10.18 29.10
CA ALA A 284 -12.07 -9.43 30.21
C ALA A 284 -13.51 -8.99 29.91
N PHE A 285 -13.80 -8.63 28.68
CA PHE A 285 -15.17 -8.34 28.24
C PHE A 285 -16.02 -9.61 28.08
N GLY A 286 -15.41 -10.78 27.90
CA GLY A 286 -16.09 -12.02 27.52
C GLY A 286 -16.47 -12.04 26.05
N TRP A 287 -15.73 -11.35 25.21
CA TRP A 287 -15.95 -11.26 23.76
C TRP A 287 -15.04 -12.24 23.02
N GLU A 288 -15.51 -12.71 21.87
CA GLU A 288 -14.68 -13.45 20.94
C GLU A 288 -13.70 -12.48 20.24
N ALA A 289 -12.42 -12.78 20.32
CA ALA A 289 -11.39 -11.99 19.65
C ALA A 289 -11.42 -12.22 18.13
N PRO A 290 -11.14 -11.20 17.30
CA PRO A 290 -10.91 -11.37 15.88
C PRO A 290 -9.61 -12.16 15.62
N GLN A 291 -9.44 -12.67 14.41
CA GLN A 291 -8.17 -13.23 13.98
C GLN A 291 -7.17 -12.09 13.71
N PHE A 292 -5.93 -12.26 14.15
CA PHE A 292 -4.87 -11.26 13.98
C PHE A 292 -3.91 -11.65 12.87
N ALA A 293 -3.47 -10.66 12.10
CA ALA A 293 -2.43 -10.81 11.08
C ALA A 293 -1.52 -9.57 11.10
N HIS A 294 -0.27 -9.75 11.52
CA HIS A 294 0.72 -8.66 11.62
C HIS A 294 1.66 -8.70 10.41
N LEU A 295 1.49 -7.71 9.53
CA LEU A 295 2.26 -7.54 8.28
C LEU A 295 3.69 -7.11 8.57
N PRO A 296 4.69 -7.62 7.81
CA PRO A 296 6.09 -7.26 8.00
C PRO A 296 6.33 -5.76 7.69
N LEU A 297 7.37 -5.17 8.31
CA LEU A 297 7.78 -3.80 8.02
C LEU A 297 8.25 -3.64 6.58
N LEU A 298 8.06 -2.45 6.02
CA LEU A 298 8.82 -2.01 4.86
C LEU A 298 10.18 -1.51 5.33
N LEU A 299 11.23 -2.12 4.81
CA LEU A 299 12.61 -1.80 5.17
C LEU A 299 13.21 -0.85 4.13
N LYS A 300 14.12 0.00 4.58
CA LYS A 300 14.91 0.87 3.70
C LYS A 300 15.81 0.06 2.77
N PRO A 301 16.15 0.58 1.58
CA PRO A 301 16.96 -0.13 0.58
C PRO A 301 18.34 -0.54 1.10
N ASP A 302 18.97 0.33 1.88
CA ASP A 302 20.37 0.27 2.30
C ASP A 302 20.58 -0.21 3.75
N GLY A 303 19.61 -0.93 4.33
CA GLY A 303 19.74 -1.43 5.70
C GLY A 303 18.54 -2.25 6.16
N ASN A 304 18.48 -2.51 7.47
CA ASN A 304 17.43 -3.32 8.11
C ASN A 304 16.43 -2.47 8.92
N GLY A 305 16.54 -1.13 8.87
CA GLY A 305 15.61 -0.25 9.57
C GLY A 305 14.31 -0.05 8.79
N LYS A 306 13.24 0.35 9.50
CA LYS A 306 11.96 0.74 8.91
C LYS A 306 12.17 1.90 7.94
N LEU A 307 11.56 1.81 6.77
CA LEU A 307 11.56 2.87 5.76
C LEU A 307 10.86 4.13 6.31
N SER A 308 11.52 5.28 6.16
CA SER A 308 11.05 6.57 6.65
C SER A 308 11.07 7.65 5.55
N LYS A 309 10.42 8.81 5.79
CA LYS A 309 10.49 9.99 4.92
C LYS A 309 11.96 10.39 4.64
N ARG A 310 12.80 10.44 5.69
CA ARG A 310 14.22 10.81 5.56
C ARG A 310 15.01 9.90 4.61
N ASP A 311 14.65 8.61 4.56
CA ASP A 311 15.29 7.66 3.64
C ASP A 311 14.85 7.96 2.19
N GLY A 312 13.59 8.29 1.96
CA GLY A 312 13.08 8.70 0.66
C GLY A 312 13.75 9.99 0.17
N ASP A 313 13.81 11.02 1.02
CA ASP A 313 14.45 12.31 0.70
C ASP A 313 15.93 12.12 0.36
N ARG A 314 16.65 11.31 1.13
CA ARG A 314 18.07 11.01 0.91
C ARG A 314 18.35 10.21 -0.37
N LEU A 315 17.48 9.30 -0.73
CA LEU A 315 17.65 8.38 -1.85
C LEU A 315 16.88 8.80 -3.11
N GLY A 316 16.17 9.92 -3.05
CA GLY A 316 15.51 10.54 -4.19
C GLY A 316 14.24 9.82 -4.66
N PHE A 317 13.49 9.19 -3.79
CA PHE A 317 12.22 8.58 -4.12
C PHE A 317 11.10 8.97 -3.14
N PRO A 318 9.82 9.05 -3.58
CA PRO A 318 8.72 9.42 -2.71
C PRO A 318 8.35 8.27 -1.75
N VAL A 319 7.87 8.63 -0.57
CA VAL A 319 7.32 7.67 0.40
C VAL A 319 5.83 7.89 0.65
N PHE A 320 5.23 8.84 -0.05
CA PHE A 320 3.81 9.18 0.02
C PHE A 320 3.13 8.91 -1.33
N PRO A 321 1.86 8.49 -1.35
CA PRO A 321 1.14 8.27 -2.61
C PRO A 321 0.92 9.54 -3.42
N MET A 322 0.71 10.67 -2.76
CA MET A 322 0.42 11.96 -3.38
C MET A 322 1.25 13.08 -2.74
N LEU A 323 1.28 14.25 -3.39
CA LEU A 323 1.86 15.47 -2.85
C LEU A 323 1.25 15.80 -1.49
N TRP A 324 2.09 16.13 -0.53
CA TRP A 324 1.70 16.64 0.77
C TRP A 324 2.37 17.97 1.06
N VAL A 325 1.59 18.95 1.50
CA VAL A 325 2.09 20.21 2.04
C VAL A 325 1.77 20.22 3.54
N ASP A 326 2.78 20.22 4.37
CA ASP A 326 2.60 20.24 5.82
C ASP A 326 1.94 21.56 6.25
N PRO A 327 0.77 21.54 6.92
CA PRO A 327 0.04 22.75 7.23
C PRO A 327 0.70 23.62 8.31
N LYS A 328 1.67 23.08 9.06
CA LYS A 328 2.39 23.83 10.12
C LYS A 328 3.69 24.43 9.62
N SER A 329 4.49 23.65 8.88
CA SER A 329 5.79 24.09 8.40
C SER A 329 5.77 24.66 6.98
N GLY A 330 4.74 24.36 6.18
CA GLY A 330 4.70 24.64 4.74
C GLY A 330 5.62 23.74 3.91
N GLU A 331 6.30 22.78 4.53
CA GLU A 331 7.20 21.86 3.84
C GLU A 331 6.42 20.98 2.86
N THR A 332 6.92 20.91 1.63
CA THR A 332 6.33 20.12 0.55
C THR A 332 7.05 18.78 0.41
N SER A 333 6.29 17.69 0.38
CA SER A 333 6.79 16.35 0.09
C SER A 333 6.12 15.82 -1.17
N SER A 334 6.93 15.44 -2.17
CA SER A 334 6.42 14.84 -3.41
C SER A 334 5.82 13.47 -3.15
N GLY A 335 4.88 13.06 -4.03
CA GLY A 335 4.25 11.75 -4.00
C GLY A 335 4.52 10.94 -5.27
N TYR A 336 4.18 9.66 -5.24
CA TYR A 336 4.27 8.77 -6.39
C TYR A 336 3.49 9.29 -7.60
N LYS A 337 2.27 9.82 -7.37
CA LYS A 337 1.45 10.44 -8.41
C LYS A 337 2.19 11.59 -9.13
N GLN A 338 2.79 12.52 -8.37
CA GLN A 338 3.53 13.66 -8.93
C GLN A 338 4.86 13.24 -9.54
N SER A 339 5.42 12.14 -9.09
CA SER A 339 6.62 11.56 -9.70
C SER A 339 6.35 10.88 -11.05
N GLY A 340 5.07 10.70 -11.42
CA GLY A 340 4.64 10.16 -12.70
C GLY A 340 4.33 8.66 -12.68
N TYR A 341 4.16 8.06 -11.49
CA TYR A 341 3.72 6.67 -11.38
C TYR A 341 2.23 6.53 -11.70
N TYR A 342 1.90 5.51 -12.46
CA TYR A 342 0.53 5.06 -12.62
C TYR A 342 0.02 4.38 -11.34
N PRO A 343 -1.26 4.59 -10.98
CA PRO A 343 -1.81 3.98 -9.76
C PRO A 343 -1.74 2.45 -9.80
N GLU A 344 -1.93 1.83 -10.95
CA GLU A 344 -1.83 0.38 -11.15
C GLU A 344 -0.41 -0.12 -10.88
N ALA A 345 0.60 0.59 -11.37
CA ALA A 345 2.01 0.28 -11.14
C ALA A 345 2.37 0.38 -9.65
N PHE A 346 1.91 1.45 -9.02
CA PHE A 346 2.13 1.71 -7.59
C PHE A 346 1.50 0.62 -6.71
N ILE A 347 0.26 0.26 -6.98
CA ILE A 347 -0.45 -0.81 -6.25
C ILE A 347 0.19 -2.17 -6.48
N ASN A 348 0.53 -2.50 -7.73
CA ASN A 348 1.17 -3.77 -8.06
C ASN A 348 2.53 -3.91 -7.35
N MET A 349 3.34 -2.85 -7.34
CA MET A 349 4.59 -2.80 -6.58
C MET A 349 4.34 -3.04 -5.08
N LEU A 350 3.37 -2.34 -4.48
CA LEU A 350 3.05 -2.47 -3.06
C LEU A 350 2.54 -3.86 -2.70
N ALA A 351 1.76 -4.49 -3.58
CA ALA A 351 1.25 -5.84 -3.35
C ALA A 351 2.38 -6.87 -3.18
N LEU A 352 3.46 -6.76 -3.96
CA LEU A 352 4.59 -7.68 -3.89
C LEU A 352 5.63 -7.32 -2.80
N LEU A 353 5.44 -6.22 -2.07
CA LEU A 353 6.29 -5.88 -0.94
C LEU A 353 5.87 -6.62 0.33
N GLY A 354 6.35 -7.86 0.47
CA GLY A 354 6.10 -8.72 1.62
C GLY A 354 4.99 -9.75 1.43
N TRP A 355 4.52 -9.92 0.20
CA TRP A 355 3.64 -11.01 -0.22
C TRP A 355 4.18 -11.63 -1.52
N ASN A 356 3.92 -12.94 -1.72
CA ASN A 356 4.36 -13.68 -2.90
C ASN A 356 3.18 -14.48 -3.46
N PRO A 357 2.85 -14.35 -4.76
CA PRO A 357 1.73 -15.09 -5.38
C PRO A 357 1.98 -16.61 -5.47
N GLY A 358 3.23 -17.06 -5.33
CA GLY A 358 3.64 -18.46 -5.50
C GLY A 358 3.76 -18.86 -6.98
N THR A 359 3.80 -17.89 -7.87
CA THR A 359 4.05 -18.02 -9.31
C THR A 359 5.15 -17.05 -9.70
N GLU A 360 5.61 -17.10 -10.96
CA GLU A 360 6.58 -16.16 -11.51
C GLU A 360 5.92 -14.86 -12.02
N GLN A 361 4.59 -14.76 -11.97
CA GLN A 361 3.88 -13.56 -12.37
C GLN A 361 4.21 -12.40 -11.43
N GLU A 362 4.56 -11.25 -12.00
CA GLU A 362 4.87 -10.02 -11.27
C GLU A 362 3.89 -8.88 -11.59
N ILE A 363 3.26 -8.89 -12.77
CA ILE A 363 2.31 -7.86 -13.16
C ILE A 363 0.89 -8.37 -12.98
N PHE A 364 0.13 -7.67 -12.14
CA PHE A 364 -1.23 -8.02 -11.75
C PHE A 364 -2.14 -6.80 -11.83
N THR A 365 -3.29 -6.94 -12.44
CA THR A 365 -4.41 -6.02 -12.26
C THR A 365 -4.96 -6.12 -10.82
N MET A 366 -5.80 -5.19 -10.40
CA MET A 366 -6.43 -5.24 -9.09
C MET A 366 -7.27 -6.53 -8.90
N ASP A 367 -8.00 -6.96 -9.93
CA ASP A 367 -8.84 -8.17 -9.89
C ASP A 367 -7.98 -9.43 -9.79
N GLU A 368 -6.89 -9.52 -10.54
CA GLU A 368 -5.91 -10.62 -10.43
C GLU A 368 -5.24 -10.65 -9.05
N LEU A 369 -4.94 -9.47 -8.46
CA LEU A 369 -4.44 -9.40 -7.09
C LEU A 369 -5.48 -9.92 -6.09
N VAL A 370 -6.75 -9.56 -6.24
CA VAL A 370 -7.84 -10.08 -5.38
C VAL A 370 -7.91 -11.59 -5.49
N GLU A 371 -7.84 -12.15 -6.70
CA GLU A 371 -7.90 -13.59 -6.92
C GLU A 371 -6.69 -14.33 -6.33
N ALA A 372 -5.48 -13.80 -6.53
CA ALA A 372 -4.24 -14.43 -6.11
C ALA A 372 -3.95 -14.31 -4.60
N PHE A 373 -4.43 -13.23 -3.95
CA PHE A 373 -4.01 -12.86 -2.59
C PHE A 373 -4.34 -13.94 -1.55
N ALA A 374 -3.37 -14.22 -0.66
CA ALA A 374 -3.54 -15.11 0.49
C ALA A 374 -2.64 -14.64 1.64
N LEU A 375 -3.18 -14.50 2.85
CA LEU A 375 -2.44 -14.06 4.04
C LEU A 375 -1.30 -15.03 4.39
N GLU A 376 -1.49 -16.32 4.14
CA GLU A 376 -0.50 -17.38 4.40
C GLU A 376 0.76 -17.23 3.55
N ARG A 377 0.68 -16.44 2.46
CA ARG A 377 1.81 -16.12 1.58
C ARG A 377 2.49 -14.80 1.92
N CYS A 378 2.05 -14.12 2.99
CA CYS A 378 2.75 -12.97 3.51
C CYS A 378 4.06 -13.40 4.18
N SER A 379 5.14 -12.69 3.90
CA SER A 379 6.44 -12.94 4.50
C SER A 379 6.41 -12.64 6.00
N LYS A 380 7.14 -13.44 6.78
CA LYS A 380 7.42 -13.13 8.20
C LYS A 380 8.53 -12.08 8.35
N SER A 381 9.38 -11.94 7.35
CA SER A 381 10.50 -10.99 7.35
C SER A 381 10.12 -9.67 6.71
N GLY A 382 10.75 -8.57 7.14
CA GLY A 382 10.58 -7.27 6.52
C GLY A 382 10.94 -7.27 5.03
N ALA A 383 10.19 -6.51 4.23
CA ALA A 383 10.38 -6.41 2.80
C ALA A 383 11.24 -5.18 2.47
N LYS A 384 12.39 -5.40 1.82
CA LYS A 384 13.25 -4.29 1.35
C LYS A 384 12.62 -3.59 0.16
N PHE A 385 12.54 -2.28 0.24
CA PHE A 385 12.13 -1.44 -0.89
C PHE A 385 13.24 -1.41 -1.95
N ASN A 386 12.87 -1.49 -3.23
CA ASN A 386 13.80 -1.42 -4.36
C ASN A 386 13.31 -0.35 -5.34
N VAL A 387 14.08 0.74 -5.49
CA VAL A 387 13.74 1.89 -6.32
C VAL A 387 13.70 1.53 -7.81
N GLU A 388 14.67 0.75 -8.29
CA GLU A 388 14.73 0.36 -9.70
C GLU A 388 13.58 -0.59 -10.07
N LYS A 389 13.23 -1.49 -9.15
CA LYS A 389 12.05 -2.35 -9.35
C LYS A 389 10.75 -1.54 -9.37
N ALA A 390 10.66 -0.45 -8.59
CA ALA A 390 9.52 0.46 -8.64
C ALA A 390 9.38 1.14 -10.00
N LYS A 391 10.48 1.63 -10.59
CA LYS A 391 10.50 2.20 -11.94
C LYS A 391 10.11 1.16 -12.99
N TRP A 392 10.64 -0.05 -12.86
CA TRP A 392 10.31 -1.15 -13.75
C TRP A 392 8.80 -1.47 -13.74
N PHE A 393 8.14 -1.51 -12.58
CA PHE A 393 6.68 -1.66 -12.52
C PHE A 393 5.97 -0.56 -13.32
N ASN A 394 6.45 0.68 -13.23
CA ASN A 394 5.82 1.78 -13.98
C ASN A 394 6.02 1.64 -15.49
N HIS A 395 7.21 1.23 -15.91
CA HIS A 395 7.50 0.90 -17.31
C HIS A 395 6.56 -0.20 -17.85
N GLU A 396 6.47 -1.33 -17.15
CA GLU A 396 5.62 -2.45 -17.56
C GLU A 396 4.14 -2.07 -17.67
N TRP A 397 3.65 -1.24 -16.75
CA TRP A 397 2.28 -0.73 -16.82
C TRP A 397 2.10 0.29 -17.95
N MET A 398 3.08 1.14 -18.21
CA MET A 398 3.06 2.06 -19.36
C MET A 398 3.06 1.29 -20.70
N MET A 399 3.82 0.21 -20.79
CA MET A 399 3.83 -0.65 -21.99
C MET A 399 2.49 -1.35 -22.23
N ARG A 400 1.71 -1.64 -21.19
CA ARG A 400 0.36 -2.22 -21.27
C ARG A 400 -0.72 -1.22 -21.70
N LYS A 401 -0.48 0.07 -21.48
CA LYS A 401 -1.38 1.13 -21.94
C LYS A 401 -1.28 1.29 -23.45
N SER A 402 -2.38 1.63 -24.08
CA SER A 402 -2.42 1.95 -25.51
C SER A 402 -1.55 3.17 -25.83
N ASN A 403 -1.15 3.33 -27.07
CA ASN A 403 -0.45 4.55 -27.50
C ASN A 403 -1.34 5.78 -27.33
N ASP A 404 -2.66 5.62 -27.48
CA ASP A 404 -3.64 6.71 -27.30
C ASP A 404 -3.64 7.23 -25.86
N GLU A 405 -3.64 6.31 -24.86
CA GLU A 405 -3.57 6.69 -23.45
C GLU A 405 -2.25 7.40 -23.12
N VAL A 406 -1.12 6.80 -23.53
CA VAL A 406 0.21 7.38 -23.26
C VAL A 406 0.40 8.69 -24.02
N GLY A 407 -0.09 8.81 -25.25
CA GLY A 407 -0.06 10.02 -26.05
C GLY A 407 -0.92 11.15 -25.46
N ALA A 408 -2.08 10.82 -24.90
CA ALA A 408 -2.91 11.79 -24.21
C ALA A 408 -2.23 12.31 -22.92
N ASP A 409 -1.62 11.44 -22.15
CA ASP A 409 -0.83 11.81 -20.96
C ASP A 409 0.37 12.67 -21.36
N TYR A 410 1.05 12.32 -22.47
CA TYR A 410 2.21 13.09 -22.96
C TYR A 410 1.81 14.47 -23.47
N LYS A 411 0.73 14.58 -24.25
CA LYS A 411 0.17 15.87 -24.69
C LYS A 411 -0.12 16.79 -23.51
N LYS A 412 -0.75 16.24 -22.45
CA LYS A 412 -1.02 16.99 -21.23
C LYS A 412 0.27 17.48 -20.58
N TRP A 413 1.26 16.59 -20.43
CA TRP A 413 2.56 16.93 -19.85
C TRP A 413 3.30 18.00 -20.67
N LEU A 414 3.30 17.90 -22.03
CA LEU A 414 3.89 18.91 -22.92
C LEU A 414 3.28 20.30 -22.71
N LYS A 415 1.95 20.35 -22.55
CA LYS A 415 1.27 21.62 -22.27
C LYS A 415 1.63 22.19 -20.90
N GLU A 416 1.61 21.36 -19.86
CA GLU A 416 1.81 21.79 -18.46
C GLU A 416 3.27 22.15 -18.17
N GLU A 417 4.24 21.38 -18.67
CA GLU A 417 5.65 21.50 -18.28
C GLU A 417 6.51 22.18 -19.34
N LYS A 418 6.10 22.15 -20.62
CA LYS A 418 6.85 22.74 -21.73
C LYS A 418 6.13 23.90 -22.40
N ASN A 419 4.87 24.13 -22.06
CA ASN A 419 4.01 25.12 -22.74
C ASN A 419 3.91 24.88 -24.26
N ILE A 420 3.95 23.59 -24.66
CA ILE A 420 3.84 23.16 -26.06
C ILE A 420 2.41 22.67 -26.30
N GLU A 421 1.71 23.31 -27.22
CA GLU A 421 0.43 22.86 -27.76
C GLU A 421 0.70 21.97 -28.99
N THR A 422 0.15 20.77 -28.98
CA THR A 422 0.29 19.82 -30.09
C THR A 422 -1.01 19.10 -30.38
N ASP A 423 -1.13 18.56 -31.59
CA ASP A 423 -2.25 17.69 -31.92
C ASP A 423 -2.18 16.37 -31.14
N LEU A 424 -3.36 15.77 -30.85
CA LEU A 424 -3.41 14.50 -30.11
C LEU A 424 -2.83 13.36 -30.93
N ASP A 425 -3.18 13.25 -32.20
CA ASP A 425 -2.69 12.19 -33.09
C ASP A 425 -1.17 12.26 -33.26
N PHE A 426 -0.61 13.47 -33.29
CA PHE A 426 0.83 13.66 -33.33
C PHE A 426 1.50 13.19 -32.03
N ALA A 427 0.95 13.58 -30.88
CA ALA A 427 1.47 13.13 -29.57
C ALA A 427 1.38 11.60 -29.40
N ILE A 428 0.30 10.96 -29.89
CA ILE A 428 0.13 9.51 -29.89
C ILE A 428 1.21 8.82 -30.72
N LYS A 429 1.44 9.30 -31.95
CA LYS A 429 2.48 8.77 -32.84
C LYS A 429 3.87 8.91 -32.22
N VAL A 430 4.21 10.09 -31.72
CA VAL A 430 5.51 10.36 -31.08
C VAL A 430 5.69 9.48 -29.83
N ALA A 431 4.70 9.41 -28.95
CA ALA A 431 4.78 8.56 -27.76
C ALA A 431 4.96 7.10 -28.13
N GLY A 432 4.22 6.60 -29.14
CA GLY A 432 4.33 5.24 -29.64
C GLY A 432 5.73 4.83 -30.12
N LEU A 433 6.51 5.80 -30.64
CA LEU A 433 7.87 5.55 -31.12
C LEU A 433 8.92 5.41 -30.02
N VAL A 434 8.66 5.92 -28.81
CA VAL A 434 9.71 6.06 -27.80
C VAL A 434 9.33 5.53 -26.40
N LYS A 435 8.08 5.13 -26.19
CA LYS A 435 7.60 4.68 -24.86
C LYS A 435 8.35 3.45 -24.31
N ASP A 436 8.89 2.61 -25.19
CA ASP A 436 9.69 1.43 -24.84
C ASP A 436 11.06 1.77 -24.22
N ARG A 437 11.48 3.03 -24.29
CA ARG A 437 12.82 3.49 -23.86
C ARG A 437 12.81 4.21 -22.53
N VAL A 438 11.64 4.40 -21.92
CA VAL A 438 11.47 5.25 -20.74
C VAL A 438 10.61 4.58 -19.67
N ASN A 439 10.73 5.05 -18.43
CA ASN A 439 9.93 4.55 -17.32
C ASN A 439 8.74 5.46 -16.97
N PHE A 440 8.79 6.73 -17.38
CA PHE A 440 7.80 7.74 -17.05
C PHE A 440 7.44 8.59 -18.27
N VAL A 441 6.21 9.08 -18.33
CA VAL A 441 5.71 9.95 -19.40
C VAL A 441 6.61 11.19 -19.58
N LYS A 442 7.09 11.79 -18.50
CA LYS A 442 7.99 12.93 -18.55
C LYS A 442 9.32 12.67 -19.26
N GLU A 443 9.79 11.43 -19.23
CA GLU A 443 11.05 11.02 -19.87
C GLU A 443 10.90 10.86 -21.39
N LEU A 444 9.66 10.82 -21.91
CA LEU A 444 9.40 10.84 -23.35
C LEU A 444 10.01 12.08 -24.00
N TRP A 445 10.05 13.21 -23.29
CA TRP A 445 10.65 14.45 -23.78
C TRP A 445 12.10 14.27 -24.20
N GLU A 446 12.92 13.68 -23.38
CA GLU A 446 14.34 13.47 -23.68
C GLU A 446 14.57 12.57 -24.91
N GLN A 447 13.60 11.69 -25.21
CA GLN A 447 13.64 10.77 -26.35
C GLN A 447 12.97 11.34 -27.61
N SER A 448 12.25 12.47 -27.52
CA SER A 448 11.37 12.95 -28.59
C SER A 448 11.30 14.47 -28.76
N PHE A 449 12.06 15.26 -27.99
CA PHE A 449 12.02 16.74 -28.04
C PHE A 449 12.20 17.27 -29.47
N PHE A 450 13.02 16.60 -30.28
CA PHE A 450 13.32 16.98 -31.66
C PHE A 450 12.10 16.89 -32.60
N PHE A 451 11.00 16.25 -32.21
CA PHE A 451 9.75 16.34 -32.97
C PHE A 451 9.04 17.69 -32.80
N PHE A 452 9.31 18.39 -31.71
CA PHE A 452 8.68 19.67 -31.35
C PHE A 452 9.59 20.87 -31.57
N GLU A 453 10.88 20.66 -31.42
CA GLU A 453 11.91 21.71 -31.53
C GLU A 453 13.05 21.24 -32.45
N ALA A 454 13.41 22.05 -33.45
CA ALA A 454 14.56 21.75 -34.29
C ALA A 454 15.86 21.80 -33.46
N PRO A 455 16.84 20.92 -33.71
CA PRO A 455 18.11 20.96 -33.01
C PRO A 455 18.86 22.28 -33.27
N THR A 456 19.31 22.91 -32.20
CA THR A 456 20.12 24.12 -32.23
C THR A 456 21.60 23.83 -31.97
N SER A 457 21.92 22.65 -31.53
CA SER A 457 23.28 22.14 -31.29
C SER A 457 23.37 20.66 -31.70
N TYR A 458 24.60 20.22 -31.92
CA TYR A 458 24.88 18.88 -32.41
C TYR A 458 25.87 18.18 -31.49
N ASP A 459 25.61 16.89 -31.21
CA ASP A 459 26.48 16.08 -30.34
C ASP A 459 27.90 15.98 -30.90
N GLU A 460 28.86 16.61 -30.22
CA GLU A 460 30.24 16.71 -30.66
C GLU A 460 30.91 15.34 -30.90
N VAL A 461 30.57 14.31 -30.10
CA VAL A 461 31.11 12.97 -30.25
C VAL A 461 30.62 12.36 -31.56
N THR A 462 29.33 12.52 -31.85
CA THR A 462 28.75 12.06 -33.11
C THR A 462 29.28 12.83 -34.31
N VAL A 463 29.37 14.16 -34.22
CA VAL A 463 29.96 14.99 -35.26
C VAL A 463 31.39 14.51 -35.57
N LYS A 464 32.27 14.46 -34.57
CA LYS A 464 33.66 14.03 -34.75
C LYS A 464 33.79 12.63 -35.37
N LYS A 465 32.89 11.74 -35.03
CA LYS A 465 32.91 10.34 -35.48
C LYS A 465 32.25 10.12 -36.86
N ARG A 466 31.18 10.85 -37.16
CA ARG A 466 30.28 10.58 -38.29
C ARG A 466 30.23 11.68 -39.36
N TRP A 467 30.55 12.93 -39.02
CA TRP A 467 30.60 14.01 -39.98
C TRP A 467 32.00 14.09 -40.56
N LYS A 468 32.12 13.97 -41.91
CA LYS A 468 33.38 13.94 -42.66
C LYS A 468 33.39 15.04 -43.72
N ASP A 469 34.51 15.31 -44.36
CA ASP A 469 34.70 16.41 -45.32
C ASP A 469 33.66 16.42 -46.46
N ASN A 470 33.17 15.27 -46.86
CA ASN A 470 32.14 15.16 -47.90
C ASN A 470 30.70 15.08 -47.36
N SER A 471 30.50 15.16 -46.02
CA SER A 471 29.19 14.99 -45.41
C SER A 471 28.19 16.08 -45.82
N ALA A 472 28.60 17.31 -45.83
CA ALA A 472 27.76 18.44 -46.25
C ALA A 472 27.24 18.27 -47.68
N GLU A 473 28.13 17.90 -48.62
CA GLU A 473 27.72 17.66 -50.02
C GLU A 473 26.80 16.44 -50.12
N THR A 474 27.08 15.38 -49.39
CA THR A 474 26.22 14.22 -49.33
C THR A 474 24.82 14.57 -48.82
N MET A 475 24.72 15.38 -47.75
CA MET A 475 23.42 15.80 -47.21
C MET A 475 22.64 16.72 -48.15
N LYS A 476 23.30 17.59 -48.94
CA LYS A 476 22.64 18.34 -50.00
C LYS A 476 21.99 17.41 -51.04
N ARG A 477 22.72 16.37 -51.47
CA ARG A 477 22.20 15.38 -52.39
C ARG A 477 21.04 14.58 -51.82
N VAL A 478 21.12 14.20 -50.52
CA VAL A 478 19.99 13.54 -49.80
C VAL A 478 18.78 14.48 -49.77
N ALA A 479 18.98 15.78 -49.50
CA ALA A 479 17.87 16.74 -49.51
C ALA A 479 17.16 16.79 -50.89
N GLU A 480 17.91 16.78 -52.00
CA GLU A 480 17.29 16.75 -53.33
C GLU A 480 16.51 15.43 -53.60
N VAL A 481 16.99 14.30 -53.07
CA VAL A 481 16.24 13.02 -53.14
C VAL A 481 14.94 13.14 -52.38
N ILE A 482 14.95 13.61 -51.14
CA ILE A 482 13.77 13.79 -50.30
C ILE A 482 12.79 14.78 -50.93
N LYS A 483 13.28 15.86 -51.50
CA LYS A 483 12.48 16.86 -52.24
C LYS A 483 11.71 16.26 -53.40
N GLY A 484 12.31 15.29 -54.09
CA GLY A 484 11.71 14.59 -55.26
C GLY A 484 10.65 13.56 -54.88
N MET A 485 10.56 13.12 -53.62
CA MET A 485 9.60 12.13 -53.18
C MET A 485 8.14 12.64 -53.31
N GLN A 486 7.24 11.81 -53.80
CA GLN A 486 5.82 12.17 -53.93
C GLN A 486 5.07 11.84 -52.64
N GLU A 487 5.39 10.70 -52.03
CA GLU A 487 4.77 10.19 -50.79
C GLU A 487 5.81 10.13 -49.68
N MET A 488 5.45 10.62 -48.46
CA MET A 488 6.30 10.64 -47.30
C MET A 488 5.87 9.56 -46.30
N THR A 489 5.75 8.32 -46.78
CA THR A 489 5.53 7.14 -45.93
C THR A 489 6.87 6.50 -45.58
N VAL A 490 6.96 5.88 -44.38
CA VAL A 490 8.18 5.19 -43.91
C VAL A 490 8.73 4.24 -44.96
N THR A 491 7.87 3.42 -45.56
CA THR A 491 8.27 2.44 -46.60
C THR A 491 8.90 3.13 -47.83
N ASN A 492 8.25 4.18 -48.35
CA ASN A 492 8.77 4.89 -49.53
C ASN A 492 10.07 5.66 -49.20
N ILE A 493 10.17 6.24 -48.02
CA ILE A 493 11.40 6.93 -47.56
C ILE A 493 12.55 5.93 -47.48
N ASP A 494 12.35 4.80 -46.85
CA ASP A 494 13.37 3.77 -46.69
C ASP A 494 13.82 3.18 -48.00
N GLU A 495 12.89 2.79 -48.85
CA GLU A 495 13.20 2.24 -50.17
C GLU A 495 13.94 3.24 -51.06
N THR A 496 13.46 4.48 -51.08
CA THR A 496 14.08 5.53 -51.91
C THR A 496 15.49 5.86 -51.42
N LEU A 497 15.69 6.08 -50.12
CA LEU A 497 17.01 6.38 -49.58
C LEU A 497 17.97 5.20 -49.70
N ASN A 498 17.53 3.97 -49.41
CA ASN A 498 18.39 2.79 -49.53
C ASN A 498 18.83 2.54 -50.98
N ASN A 499 17.88 2.62 -51.94
CA ASN A 499 18.20 2.48 -53.36
C ASN A 499 19.14 3.55 -53.86
N TRP A 500 18.92 4.82 -53.45
CA TRP A 500 19.78 5.92 -53.86
C TRP A 500 21.21 5.77 -53.26
N ILE A 501 21.34 5.43 -51.98
CA ILE A 501 22.63 5.22 -51.32
C ILE A 501 23.39 4.06 -51.99
N THR A 502 22.72 2.95 -52.28
CA THR A 502 23.33 1.80 -52.91
C THR A 502 23.75 2.09 -54.36
N SER A 503 22.90 2.76 -55.14
CA SER A 503 23.19 3.09 -56.54
C SER A 503 24.32 4.12 -56.70
N ASN A 504 24.64 4.89 -55.64
CA ASN A 504 25.74 5.83 -55.59
C ASN A 504 26.98 5.29 -54.87
N GLU A 505 27.00 4.01 -54.50
CA GLU A 505 28.11 3.35 -53.80
C GLU A 505 28.53 4.07 -52.48
N LEU A 506 27.55 4.69 -51.81
CA LEU A 506 27.79 5.46 -50.59
C LEU A 506 27.75 4.52 -49.36
N ASN A 507 28.46 4.91 -48.29
CA ASN A 507 28.39 4.18 -47.05
C ASN A 507 27.09 4.46 -46.29
N MET A 508 26.21 3.46 -46.22
CA MET A 508 24.91 3.55 -45.58
C MET A 508 24.98 4.14 -44.18
N GLY A 509 25.92 3.64 -43.36
CA GLY A 509 26.08 4.12 -41.98
C GLY A 509 26.49 5.57 -41.85
N LEU A 510 27.28 6.10 -42.80
CA LEU A 510 27.65 7.52 -42.80
C LEU A 510 26.47 8.39 -43.21
N VAL A 511 25.76 8.01 -44.27
CA VAL A 511 24.60 8.78 -44.78
C VAL A 511 23.50 8.85 -43.73
N MET A 512 23.09 7.68 -43.21
CA MET A 512 21.99 7.60 -42.26
C MET A 512 22.32 8.25 -40.89
N ASN A 513 23.59 8.16 -40.42
CA ASN A 513 23.98 8.88 -39.21
C ASN A 513 24.11 10.39 -39.44
N GLY A 514 24.58 10.83 -40.63
CA GLY A 514 24.58 12.23 -41.00
C GLY A 514 23.17 12.81 -41.04
N LEU A 515 22.24 12.10 -41.67
CA LEU A 515 20.85 12.52 -41.73
C LEU A 515 20.21 12.56 -40.31
N ARG A 516 20.47 11.56 -39.49
CA ARG A 516 20.03 11.57 -38.08
C ARG A 516 20.57 12.78 -37.32
N LEU A 517 21.85 13.09 -37.51
CA LEU A 517 22.46 14.24 -36.88
C LEU A 517 21.75 15.55 -37.26
N MET A 518 21.39 15.71 -38.55
CA MET A 518 20.64 16.89 -39.01
C MET A 518 19.25 16.99 -38.39
N LEU A 519 18.54 15.87 -38.27
CA LEU A 519 17.14 15.84 -37.83
C LEU A 519 16.97 15.87 -36.30
N VAL A 520 17.91 15.26 -35.58
CA VAL A 520 17.81 15.00 -34.11
C VAL A 520 18.85 15.79 -33.32
N GLY A 521 19.97 16.17 -33.95
CA GLY A 521 21.12 16.77 -33.26
C GLY A 521 22.03 15.75 -32.56
N ALA A 522 21.67 14.45 -32.59
CA ALA A 522 22.39 13.36 -31.87
C ALA A 522 22.50 12.09 -32.73
N GLY A 523 23.35 11.15 -32.26
CA GLY A 523 23.58 9.88 -32.95
C GLY A 523 22.57 8.78 -32.62
N LYS A 524 21.58 9.06 -31.74
CA LYS A 524 20.57 8.11 -31.28
C LYS A 524 19.16 8.67 -31.52
N GLY A 525 18.18 7.81 -31.64
CA GLY A 525 16.78 8.19 -31.85
C GLY A 525 15.97 7.05 -32.49
N PRO A 526 14.67 7.25 -32.78
CA PRO A 526 13.82 6.32 -33.52
C PRO A 526 14.33 6.05 -34.93
N HIS A 527 13.64 5.20 -35.66
CA HIS A 527 13.97 4.92 -37.05
C HIS A 527 13.88 6.20 -37.92
N ILE A 528 14.83 6.40 -38.85
CA ILE A 528 14.93 7.67 -39.62
C ILE A 528 13.69 7.87 -40.49
N GLY A 529 13.18 6.82 -41.12
CA GLY A 529 11.97 6.90 -41.91
C GLY A 529 10.78 7.41 -41.11
N GLU A 530 10.61 6.93 -39.87
CA GLU A 530 9.56 7.39 -38.95
C GLU A 530 9.74 8.86 -38.54
N ILE A 531 11.00 9.28 -38.31
CA ILE A 531 11.28 10.68 -38.00
C ILE A 531 10.90 11.57 -39.15
N ILE A 532 11.30 11.22 -40.39
CA ILE A 532 11.03 12.02 -41.61
C ILE A 532 9.52 12.05 -41.90
N GLU A 533 8.82 10.92 -41.78
CA GLU A 533 7.37 10.87 -41.98
C GLU A 533 6.63 11.82 -41.02
N LEU A 534 7.00 11.84 -39.74
CA LEU A 534 6.36 12.70 -38.73
C LEU A 534 6.74 14.16 -38.85
N LEU A 535 7.98 14.49 -39.19
CA LEU A 535 8.41 15.86 -39.42
C LEU A 535 7.82 16.43 -40.71
N GLY A 536 7.56 15.57 -41.66
CA GLY A 536 7.15 15.96 -43.02
C GLY A 536 8.30 16.50 -43.85
N LYS A 537 8.02 16.68 -45.16
CA LYS A 537 9.04 17.05 -46.16
C LYS A 537 9.68 18.41 -45.88
N GLU A 538 8.87 19.45 -45.62
CA GLU A 538 9.34 20.83 -45.47
C GLU A 538 10.26 20.98 -44.26
N GLU A 539 9.86 20.48 -43.09
CA GLU A 539 10.66 20.57 -41.88
C GLU A 539 11.96 19.74 -42.00
N THR A 540 11.87 18.54 -42.61
CA THR A 540 13.05 17.72 -42.89
C THR A 540 14.09 18.47 -43.72
N LEU A 541 13.68 19.09 -44.82
CA LEU A 541 14.57 19.85 -45.70
C LEU A 541 15.16 21.10 -44.98
N SER A 542 14.33 21.83 -44.23
CA SER A 542 14.77 22.98 -43.44
C SER A 542 15.87 22.59 -42.43
N ARG A 543 15.71 21.44 -41.74
CA ARG A 543 16.71 20.96 -40.78
C ARG A 543 18.01 20.52 -41.43
N ILE A 544 17.94 19.85 -42.58
CA ILE A 544 19.14 19.48 -43.33
C ILE A 544 19.90 20.74 -43.74
N GLU A 545 19.22 21.75 -44.29
CA GLU A 545 19.82 23.00 -44.69
C GLU A 545 20.51 23.73 -43.52
N LYS A 546 19.78 23.90 -42.39
CA LYS A 546 20.35 24.52 -41.18
C LYS A 546 21.55 23.75 -40.63
N GLY A 547 21.45 22.41 -40.59
CA GLY A 547 22.54 21.56 -40.10
C GLY A 547 23.80 21.69 -40.96
N ILE A 548 23.66 21.76 -42.29
CA ILE A 548 24.77 22.00 -43.22
C ILE A 548 25.40 23.40 -42.97
N GLN A 549 24.59 24.43 -42.71
CA GLN A 549 25.10 25.77 -42.42
C GLN A 549 25.91 25.82 -41.12
N ILE A 550 25.58 25.02 -40.13
CA ILE A 550 26.24 25.01 -38.83
C ILE A 550 27.48 24.13 -38.81
N LEU A 551 27.42 22.96 -39.47
CA LEU A 551 28.50 21.97 -39.42
C LEU A 551 29.47 22.09 -40.60
N GLY A 552 29.13 22.89 -41.59
CA GLY A 552 29.99 23.33 -42.70
C GLY A 552 30.31 22.33 -43.72
#